data_a8da859c7961160e857fd8c358ba969f
#
_entry.id   a8da859c7961160e857fd8c358ba969f
#
_cell.length_a   1.000
_cell.length_b   1.000
_cell.length_c   1.000
_cell.angle_alpha   90.00
_cell.angle_beta   90.00
_cell.angle_gamma   90.00
#
_symmetry.space_group_name_H-M   'P 1'
#
loop_
_entity.id
_entity.type
_entity.pdbx_description
1 polymer ?
#
loop_
_entity_poly.entity_id
_entity_poly.type
_entity_poly.pdbx_seq_one_letter_code
_entity_poly.pdbx_strand_id
1 'polypeptide(L)'
;MVDTKLNLTVKLNIKRDQFALKTDMSLPLENMTACFGPSGAGKTTFLRHLVGLDKSPKTSIVLDGDILQDDDSFIETHRRNLGFVDQNPFLFDHLNVEQNIMLSAKNFSTVINKDLLSELKKRLKIDNLMSRRVSRLSGGEKQRVAILRSLISLPKVVLWDEPLSAVGYKQKESLIPYLKNTCARLRIPIIYVTHSIDEILNYSDQIIIINDGKAEFSKNISQSLTKVQIPYLNRKGISVFLDAKVIRNDNRYGITIIETGIGRLSIPECQFEVGQRFRVRILSDDVSITLSKSKDSSISNIFKVKVKKIATDSKHMKIITLESGSTQIKARITKKSSEILTLKLNDEVFAQIKTVAITY
;
A
#
# COMPACT_ATOMS: atom_id res chain seq x y z
N MET A 1 20.92 -13.26 16.41
CA MET A 1 20.93 -11.79 16.54
C MET A 1 19.48 -11.37 16.55
N VAL A 2 19.03 -10.69 17.60
CA VAL A 2 17.66 -10.16 17.69
C VAL A 2 17.58 -9.06 16.61
N ASP A 3 16.75 -9.27 15.62
CA ASP A 3 16.46 -8.28 14.59
C ASP A 3 15.64 -7.15 15.25
N THR A 4 16.33 -6.16 15.82
CA THR A 4 15.69 -5.00 16.46
C THR A 4 15.10 -4.14 15.35
N LYS A 5 13.80 -4.35 15.09
CA LYS A 5 13.04 -3.50 14.18
C LYS A 5 12.96 -2.11 14.78
N LEU A 6 13.26 -1.08 13.99
CA LEU A 6 13.05 0.31 14.39
C LEU A 6 11.59 0.51 14.79
N ASN A 7 11.34 1.24 15.86
CA ASN A 7 9.99 1.55 16.30
C ASN A 7 9.69 3.04 16.09
N LEU A 8 8.54 3.35 15.50
CA LEU A 8 8.05 4.71 15.33
C LEU A 8 6.83 4.95 16.21
N THR A 9 6.95 5.90 17.14
CA THR A 9 5.82 6.36 17.94
C THR A 9 5.43 7.76 17.51
N VAL A 10 4.15 7.97 17.21
CA VAL A 10 3.64 9.23 16.67
C VAL A 10 2.36 9.62 17.38
N LYS A 11 2.38 10.81 17.98
CA LYS A 11 1.19 11.46 18.53
C LYS A 11 1.03 12.82 17.86
N LEU A 12 -0.04 12.97 17.07
CA LEU A 12 -0.38 14.21 16.38
C LEU A 12 -1.80 14.63 16.75
N ASN A 13 -1.99 15.94 16.87
CA ASN A 13 -3.32 16.54 17.00
C ASN A 13 -3.34 17.87 16.24
N ILE A 14 -3.47 17.76 14.93
CA ILE A 14 -3.43 18.88 13.99
C ILE A 14 -4.85 19.34 13.73
N LYS A 15 -5.10 20.64 13.86
CA LYS A 15 -6.35 21.29 13.45
C LYS A 15 -6.01 22.52 12.63
N ARG A 16 -6.48 22.60 11.39
CA ARG A 16 -6.34 23.75 10.49
C ARG A 16 -7.65 23.93 9.72
N ASP A 17 -8.38 25.01 9.95
CA ASP A 17 -9.67 25.34 9.32
C ASP A 17 -10.61 24.12 9.20
N GLN A 18 -10.76 23.60 7.98
CA GLN A 18 -11.61 22.43 7.68
C GLN A 18 -10.86 21.10 7.75
N PHE A 19 -9.56 21.11 8.08
CA PHE A 19 -8.72 19.92 8.14
C PHE A 19 -8.34 19.55 9.57
N ALA A 20 -8.51 18.29 9.92
CA ALA A 20 -8.02 17.74 11.18
C ALA A 20 -7.27 16.44 10.92
N LEU A 21 -6.19 16.20 11.66
CA LEU A 21 -5.49 14.92 11.67
C LEU A 21 -5.09 14.58 13.10
N LYS A 22 -5.62 13.47 13.61
CA LYS A 22 -5.31 12.96 14.93
C LYS A 22 -4.76 11.55 14.83
N THR A 23 -3.68 11.28 15.54
CA THR A 23 -3.17 9.92 15.73
C THR A 23 -2.47 9.80 17.09
N ASP A 24 -2.51 8.60 17.65
CA ASP A 24 -1.69 8.16 18.77
C ASP A 24 -1.38 6.70 18.50
N MET A 25 -0.23 6.42 17.87
CA MET A 25 0.14 5.08 17.45
C MET A 25 1.62 4.81 17.65
N SER A 26 1.93 3.55 17.91
CA SER A 26 3.28 3.03 17.91
C SER A 26 3.33 1.83 16.97
N LEU A 27 4.30 1.81 16.06
CA LEU A 27 4.43 0.76 15.05
C LEU A 27 5.88 0.36 14.84
N PRO A 28 6.17 -0.94 14.75
CA PRO A 28 7.46 -1.40 14.26
C PRO A 28 7.56 -1.08 12.77
N LEU A 29 8.66 -0.48 12.35
CA LEU A 29 8.93 -0.24 10.95
C LEU A 29 9.47 -1.53 10.32
N GLU A 30 8.67 -2.12 9.43
CA GLU A 30 9.08 -3.25 8.59
C GLU A 30 9.59 -2.74 7.24
N ASN A 31 10.00 -3.66 6.34
CA ASN A 31 10.61 -3.28 5.06
C ASN A 31 9.80 -2.20 4.33
N MET A 32 8.47 -2.37 4.20
CA MET A 32 7.63 -1.40 3.52
C MET A 32 6.27 -1.22 4.22
N THR A 33 6.03 -0.02 4.72
CA THR A 33 4.76 0.40 5.32
C THR A 33 4.01 1.28 4.33
N ALA A 34 2.85 0.84 3.84
CA ALA A 34 2.00 1.72 3.03
C ALA A 34 1.36 2.80 3.91
N CYS A 35 1.23 4.01 3.37
CA CYS A 35 0.38 5.06 3.94
C CYS A 35 -0.73 5.38 2.92
N PHE A 36 -1.97 5.05 3.28
CA PHE A 36 -3.10 5.06 2.37
C PHE A 36 -4.28 5.86 2.91
N GLY A 37 -5.05 6.46 2.03
CA GLY A 37 -6.25 7.23 2.34
C GLY A 37 -6.73 8.06 1.17
N PRO A 38 -7.93 8.67 1.24
CA PRO A 38 -8.46 9.55 0.21
C PRO A 38 -7.54 10.72 -0.10
N SER A 39 -7.73 11.35 -1.27
CA SER A 39 -7.09 12.64 -1.55
C SER A 39 -7.54 13.67 -0.51
N GLY A 40 -6.62 14.48 -0.01
CA GLY A 40 -6.91 15.45 1.05
C GLY A 40 -7.00 14.89 2.48
N ALA A 41 -6.89 13.57 2.69
CA ALA A 41 -6.97 12.95 4.02
C ALA A 41 -5.81 13.33 4.97
N GLY A 42 -4.71 13.92 4.45
CA GLY A 42 -3.58 14.37 5.25
C GLY A 42 -2.34 13.48 5.20
N LYS A 43 -2.22 12.61 4.20
CA LYS A 43 -1.04 11.74 4.01
C LYS A 43 0.27 12.55 3.93
N THR A 44 0.32 13.53 3.03
CA THR A 44 1.46 14.45 2.91
C THR A 44 1.71 15.22 4.20
N THR A 45 0.67 15.72 4.85
CA THR A 45 0.78 16.43 6.14
C THR A 45 1.39 15.52 7.21
N PHE A 46 0.98 14.26 7.28
CA PHE A 46 1.55 13.25 8.17
C PHE A 46 3.06 13.07 7.91
N LEU A 47 3.46 12.84 6.65
CA LEU A 47 4.88 12.69 6.31
C LEU A 47 5.69 13.94 6.61
N ARG A 48 5.15 15.14 6.31
CA ARG A 48 5.82 16.42 6.55
C ARG A 48 6.11 16.67 8.03
N HIS A 49 5.21 16.25 8.93
CA HIS A 49 5.48 16.29 10.37
C HIS A 49 6.57 15.29 10.79
N LEU A 50 6.57 14.08 10.23
CA LEU A 50 7.62 13.08 10.52
C LEU A 50 9.01 13.59 10.13
N VAL A 51 9.14 14.22 8.96
CA VAL A 51 10.43 14.76 8.51
C VAL A 51 10.78 16.12 9.15
N GLY A 52 9.84 16.77 9.85
CA GLY A 52 10.07 18.07 10.50
C GLY A 52 9.98 19.28 9.58
N LEU A 53 9.28 19.16 8.45
CA LEU A 53 8.94 20.28 7.57
C LEU A 53 7.76 21.09 8.11
N ASP A 54 6.85 20.43 8.85
CA ASP A 54 5.74 21.06 9.52
C ASP A 54 5.88 20.82 11.05
N LYS A 55 5.47 21.81 11.83
CA LYS A 55 5.43 21.77 13.29
C LYS A 55 4.03 22.07 13.79
N SER A 56 3.57 21.34 14.79
CA SER A 56 2.28 21.60 15.46
C SER A 56 2.43 21.41 16.98
N PRO A 57 1.69 22.18 17.80
CA PRO A 57 1.69 22.00 19.24
C PRO A 57 1.14 20.61 19.63
N LYS A 58 1.52 20.11 20.80
CA LYS A 58 1.09 18.80 21.32
C LYS A 58 1.39 17.64 20.37
N THR A 59 2.54 17.74 19.68
CA THR A 59 3.04 16.71 18.79
C THR A 59 4.20 15.98 19.45
N SER A 60 4.16 14.65 19.47
CA SER A 60 5.28 13.82 19.90
C SER A 60 5.62 12.83 18.81
N ILE A 61 6.89 12.82 18.40
CA ILE A 61 7.44 11.91 17.37
C ILE A 61 8.73 11.32 17.93
N VAL A 62 8.75 10.01 18.11
CA VAL A 62 9.90 9.27 18.61
C VAL A 62 10.25 8.16 17.61
N LEU A 63 11.49 8.10 17.18
CA LEU A 63 12.01 7.08 16.30
C LEU A 63 13.12 6.30 16.99
N ASP A 64 12.85 5.04 17.31
CA ASP A 64 13.80 4.12 17.94
C ASP A 64 14.42 4.68 19.25
N GLY A 65 13.58 5.33 20.06
CA GLY A 65 13.98 6.01 21.30
C GLY A 65 14.47 7.44 21.13
N ASP A 66 14.84 7.86 19.93
CA ASP A 66 15.25 9.25 19.67
C ASP A 66 14.01 10.16 19.56
N ILE A 67 13.92 11.17 20.40
CA ILE A 67 12.86 12.17 20.35
C ILE A 67 13.15 13.13 19.19
N LEU A 68 12.34 13.04 18.12
CA LEU A 68 12.45 13.95 16.97
C LEU A 68 11.66 15.25 17.20
N GLN A 69 10.59 15.16 17.98
CA GLN A 69 9.77 16.30 18.41
C GLN A 69 8.95 15.90 19.62
N ASP A 70 8.85 16.82 20.58
CA ASP A 70 7.87 16.83 21.69
C ASP A 70 7.49 18.27 22.02
N ASP A 71 6.91 18.50 23.21
CA ASP A 71 6.52 19.85 23.66
C ASP A 71 7.75 20.74 23.90
N ASP A 72 8.90 20.17 24.31
CA ASP A 72 10.12 20.86 24.72
C ASP A 72 11.20 20.87 23.64
N SER A 73 11.18 19.93 22.71
CA SER A 73 12.25 19.73 21.73
C SER A 73 11.74 19.60 20.30
N PHE A 74 12.53 20.08 19.34
CA PHE A 74 12.29 19.95 17.92
C PHE A 74 13.59 19.80 17.17
N ILE A 75 13.81 18.61 16.58
CA ILE A 75 14.96 18.37 15.72
C ILE A 75 14.64 18.85 14.31
N GLU A 76 15.49 19.72 13.79
CA GLU A 76 15.41 20.24 12.42
C GLU A 76 15.49 19.12 11.37
N THR A 77 14.77 19.27 10.25
CA THR A 77 14.65 18.26 9.17
C THR A 77 16.01 17.67 8.77
N HIS A 78 17.02 18.51 8.57
CA HIS A 78 18.35 18.08 8.11
C HIS A 78 19.16 17.27 9.15
N ARG A 79 18.71 17.26 10.42
CA ARG A 79 19.33 16.51 11.52
C ARG A 79 18.61 15.22 11.86
N ARG A 80 17.40 15.00 11.31
CA ARG A 80 16.59 13.79 11.61
C ARG A 80 17.12 12.51 10.97
N ASN A 81 18.07 12.60 10.07
CA ASN A 81 18.57 11.45 9.29
C ASN A 81 17.48 10.62 8.63
N LEU A 82 16.51 11.29 8.00
CA LEU A 82 15.39 10.71 7.26
C LEU A 82 15.54 11.05 5.78
N GLY A 83 15.31 10.05 4.91
CA GLY A 83 15.22 10.28 3.48
C GLY A 83 13.80 10.68 3.10
N PHE A 84 13.61 11.77 2.37
CA PHE A 84 12.28 12.22 1.97
C PHE A 84 12.19 12.47 0.46
N VAL A 85 11.11 11.98 -0.12
CA VAL A 85 10.69 12.31 -1.49
C VAL A 85 9.27 12.83 -1.42
N ASP A 86 9.10 14.11 -1.75
CA ASP A 86 7.80 14.76 -1.86
C ASP A 86 7.14 14.40 -3.19
N GLN A 87 5.83 14.48 -3.28
CA GLN A 87 5.05 14.27 -4.50
C GLN A 87 5.56 15.13 -5.67
N ASN A 88 5.93 16.40 -5.37
CA ASN A 88 6.67 17.27 -6.27
C ASN A 88 8.11 17.38 -5.77
N PRO A 89 9.07 16.62 -6.33
CA PRO A 89 10.41 16.56 -5.81
C PRO A 89 11.10 17.92 -5.80
N PHE A 90 11.50 18.39 -4.61
CA PHE A 90 12.29 19.60 -4.45
C PHE A 90 13.75 19.32 -4.79
N LEU A 91 14.10 19.50 -6.06
CA LEU A 91 15.48 19.49 -6.54
C LEU A 91 15.94 20.93 -6.77
N PHE A 92 17.23 21.18 -6.61
CA PHE A 92 17.80 22.51 -6.84
C PHE A 92 18.00 22.75 -8.33
N ASP A 93 17.19 23.62 -8.93
CA ASP A 93 17.14 23.87 -10.37
C ASP A 93 18.44 24.44 -10.95
N HIS A 94 19.23 25.16 -10.12
CA HIS A 94 20.52 25.73 -10.52
C HIS A 94 21.65 24.69 -10.55
N LEU A 95 21.44 23.50 -9.98
CA LEU A 95 22.41 22.41 -9.96
C LEU A 95 22.09 21.36 -11.03
N ASN A 96 23.10 20.60 -11.46
CA ASN A 96 22.89 19.40 -12.25
C ASN A 96 22.45 18.23 -11.37
N VAL A 97 22.11 17.08 -12.00
CA VAL A 97 21.65 15.88 -11.29
C VAL A 97 22.69 15.36 -10.30
N GLU A 98 23.96 15.26 -10.73
CA GLU A 98 25.04 14.77 -9.87
C GLU A 98 25.21 15.64 -8.63
N GLN A 99 25.23 16.95 -8.80
CA GLN A 99 25.35 17.90 -7.70
C GLN A 99 24.17 17.80 -6.72
N ASN A 100 22.94 17.64 -7.24
CA ASN A 100 21.74 17.42 -6.40
C ASN A 100 21.85 16.16 -5.55
N ILE A 101 22.34 15.06 -6.13
CA ILE A 101 22.50 13.79 -5.42
C ILE A 101 23.61 13.93 -4.36
N MET A 102 24.75 14.47 -4.73
CA MET A 102 25.92 14.59 -3.85
C MET A 102 25.72 15.58 -2.69
N LEU A 103 24.76 16.51 -2.82
CA LEU A 103 24.46 17.46 -1.75
C LEU A 103 23.96 16.74 -0.49
N SER A 104 23.15 15.68 -0.65
CA SER A 104 22.69 14.89 0.48
C SER A 104 23.79 14.05 1.13
N ALA A 105 24.83 13.69 0.38
CA ALA A 105 25.97 12.94 0.91
C ALA A 105 26.89 13.79 1.80
N LYS A 106 26.95 15.12 1.60
CA LYS A 106 27.86 16.01 2.33
C LYS A 106 27.54 16.13 3.82
N ASN A 107 26.30 15.91 4.21
CA ASN A 107 25.85 16.13 5.58
C ASN A 107 25.97 14.88 6.46
N PHE A 108 26.42 13.75 5.92
CA PHE A 108 26.49 12.48 6.64
C PHE A 108 27.88 11.84 6.47
N SER A 109 28.37 11.24 7.54
CA SER A 109 29.65 10.51 7.54
C SER A 109 29.61 9.20 6.75
N THR A 110 28.42 8.65 6.53
CA THR A 110 28.22 7.39 5.84
C THR A 110 27.39 7.63 4.57
N VAL A 111 27.87 7.12 3.44
CA VAL A 111 27.19 7.15 2.15
C VAL A 111 27.19 5.77 1.52
N ILE A 112 26.27 5.52 0.60
CA ILE A 112 26.26 4.25 -0.15
C ILE A 112 27.56 4.08 -0.93
N ASN A 113 28.02 2.83 -1.03
CA ASN A 113 29.24 2.51 -1.76
C ASN A 113 29.09 2.73 -3.28
N LYS A 114 30.21 2.81 -3.98
CA LYS A 114 30.25 3.13 -5.43
C LYS A 114 29.52 2.11 -6.28
N ASP A 115 29.58 0.82 -5.92
CA ASP A 115 28.96 -0.26 -6.70
C ASP A 115 27.43 -0.17 -6.63
N LEU A 116 26.86 -0.02 -5.41
CA LEU A 116 25.44 0.18 -5.23
C LEU A 116 24.93 1.48 -5.85
N LEU A 117 25.73 2.56 -5.77
CA LEU A 117 25.42 3.82 -6.45
C LEU A 117 25.32 3.62 -7.97
N SER A 118 26.28 2.91 -8.55
CA SER A 118 26.28 2.58 -9.99
C SER A 118 25.06 1.70 -10.36
N GLU A 119 24.75 0.68 -9.56
CA GLU A 119 23.58 -0.16 -9.76
C GLU A 119 22.28 0.65 -9.71
N LEU A 120 22.10 1.50 -8.69
CA LEU A 120 20.92 2.35 -8.53
C LEU A 120 20.76 3.33 -9.69
N LYS A 121 21.84 3.96 -10.15
CA LYS A 121 21.80 4.86 -11.32
C LYS A 121 21.26 4.13 -12.55
N LYS A 122 21.77 2.93 -12.84
CA LYS A 122 21.31 2.11 -13.98
C LYS A 122 19.84 1.72 -13.84
N ARG A 123 19.44 1.20 -12.69
CA ARG A 123 18.05 0.75 -12.44
C ARG A 123 17.05 1.89 -12.49
N LEU A 124 17.41 3.05 -11.95
CA LEU A 124 16.64 4.28 -12.02
C LEU A 124 16.70 4.96 -13.40
N LYS A 125 17.56 4.47 -14.33
CA LYS A 125 17.77 5.03 -15.67
C LYS A 125 18.12 6.52 -15.63
N ILE A 126 19.09 6.88 -14.79
CA ILE A 126 19.54 8.27 -14.62
C ILE A 126 21.02 8.47 -14.94
N ASP A 127 21.77 7.42 -15.35
CA ASP A 127 23.20 7.53 -15.68
C ASP A 127 23.50 8.61 -16.70
N ASN A 128 22.70 8.66 -17.77
CA ASN A 128 22.83 9.64 -18.85
C ASN A 128 22.29 11.03 -18.51
N LEU A 129 21.77 11.21 -17.31
CA LEU A 129 21.22 12.48 -16.83
C LEU A 129 22.15 13.24 -15.91
N MET A 130 23.26 12.63 -15.44
CA MET A 130 24.08 13.15 -14.35
C MET A 130 24.58 14.58 -14.57
N SER A 131 25.01 14.92 -15.78
CA SER A 131 25.45 16.27 -16.15
C SER A 131 24.32 17.24 -16.52
N ARG A 132 23.09 16.74 -16.64
CA ARG A 132 21.93 17.54 -17.09
C ARG A 132 21.42 18.43 -15.95
N ARG A 133 21.02 19.67 -16.28
CA ARG A 133 20.34 20.55 -15.31
C ARG A 133 18.95 20.00 -14.96
N VAL A 134 18.56 20.09 -13.68
CA VAL A 134 17.27 19.59 -13.18
C VAL A 134 16.07 20.25 -13.88
N SER A 135 16.18 21.53 -14.27
CA SER A 135 15.14 22.24 -15.02
C SER A 135 14.77 21.61 -16.38
N ARG A 136 15.69 20.79 -16.93
CA ARG A 136 15.49 20.08 -18.21
C ARG A 136 15.00 18.64 -18.06
N LEU A 137 14.69 18.19 -16.84
CA LEU A 137 14.20 16.86 -16.57
C LEU A 137 12.67 16.80 -16.65
N SER A 138 12.14 15.69 -17.16
CA SER A 138 10.73 15.34 -17.03
C SER A 138 10.37 15.07 -15.55
N GLY A 139 9.06 15.11 -15.22
CA GLY A 139 8.57 14.82 -13.87
C GLY A 139 9.02 13.44 -13.36
N GLY A 140 8.93 12.42 -14.20
CA GLY A 140 9.38 11.07 -13.84
C GLY A 140 10.90 10.96 -13.66
N GLU A 141 11.71 11.70 -14.42
CA GLU A 141 13.16 11.78 -14.20
C GLU A 141 13.47 12.48 -12.88
N LYS A 142 12.80 13.59 -12.56
CA LYS A 142 12.92 14.28 -11.27
C LYS A 142 12.62 13.36 -10.10
N GLN A 143 11.53 12.57 -10.18
CA GLN A 143 11.15 11.61 -9.15
C GLN A 143 12.26 10.55 -8.94
N ARG A 144 12.79 9.96 -10.01
CA ARG A 144 13.86 8.97 -9.91
C ARG A 144 15.16 9.53 -9.33
N VAL A 145 15.51 10.76 -9.68
CA VAL A 145 16.66 11.47 -9.08
C VAL A 145 16.42 11.70 -7.58
N ALA A 146 15.23 12.13 -7.19
CA ALA A 146 14.88 12.36 -5.79
C ALA A 146 14.92 11.08 -4.95
N ILE A 147 14.48 9.94 -5.52
CA ILE A 147 14.60 8.63 -4.87
C ILE A 147 16.08 8.30 -4.58
N LEU A 148 16.97 8.42 -5.58
CA LEU A 148 18.40 8.17 -5.35
C LEU A 148 18.97 9.14 -4.30
N ARG A 149 18.63 10.43 -4.39
CA ARG A 149 19.07 11.45 -3.42
C ARG A 149 18.63 11.11 -1.99
N SER A 150 17.42 10.55 -1.82
CA SER A 150 16.90 10.17 -0.51
C SER A 150 17.61 8.97 0.13
N LEU A 151 18.27 8.15 -0.67
CA LEU A 151 18.96 6.93 -0.23
C LEU A 151 20.46 7.10 -0.01
N ILE A 152 21.09 8.06 -0.68
CA ILE A 152 22.57 8.15 -0.75
C ILE A 152 23.23 8.35 0.62
N SER A 153 22.54 8.98 1.57
CA SER A 153 23.01 9.23 2.92
C SER A 153 22.78 8.07 3.90
N LEU A 154 22.26 6.93 3.41
CA LEU A 154 21.87 5.79 4.24
C LEU A 154 21.00 6.20 5.45
N PRO A 155 19.83 6.81 5.23
CA PRO A 155 19.00 7.31 6.30
C PRO A 155 18.44 6.18 7.17
N LYS A 156 18.01 6.50 8.41
CA LYS A 156 17.33 5.54 9.30
C LYS A 156 16.02 5.03 8.70
N VAL A 157 15.27 5.88 7.99
CA VAL A 157 13.99 5.57 7.35
C VAL A 157 13.85 6.43 6.10
N VAL A 158 13.22 5.93 5.05
CA VAL A 158 12.79 6.73 3.91
C VAL A 158 11.27 6.93 3.92
N LEU A 159 10.85 8.15 3.64
CA LEU A 159 9.45 8.56 3.53
C LEU A 159 9.20 9.05 2.11
N TRP A 160 8.41 8.31 1.37
CA TRP A 160 8.16 8.57 -0.05
C TRP A 160 6.69 8.90 -0.30
N ASP A 161 6.42 10.13 -0.72
CA ASP A 161 5.08 10.61 -1.04
C ASP A 161 4.84 10.50 -2.56
N GLU A 162 4.13 9.47 -2.98
CA GLU A 162 3.83 9.13 -4.38
C GLU A 162 5.07 9.19 -5.30
N PRO A 163 6.20 8.56 -4.93
CA PRO A 163 7.52 8.79 -5.52
C PRO A 163 7.63 8.35 -6.99
N LEU A 164 6.67 7.58 -7.47
CA LEU A 164 6.64 7.02 -8.82
C LEU A 164 5.35 7.37 -9.59
N SER A 165 4.58 8.40 -9.15
CA SER A 165 3.31 8.77 -9.79
C SER A 165 3.46 9.12 -11.28
N ALA A 166 4.56 9.73 -11.68
CA ALA A 166 4.88 10.07 -13.07
C ALA A 166 5.61 8.94 -13.85
N VAL A 167 5.72 7.73 -13.27
CA VAL A 167 6.37 6.56 -13.90
C VAL A 167 5.30 5.62 -14.44
N GLY A 168 5.48 5.12 -15.67
CA GLY A 168 4.54 4.21 -16.30
C GLY A 168 4.40 2.86 -15.56
N TYR A 169 3.21 2.25 -15.64
CA TYR A 169 2.82 1.03 -14.92
C TYR A 169 3.86 -0.11 -15.03
N LYS A 170 4.22 -0.52 -16.26
CA LYS A 170 5.22 -1.59 -16.49
C LYS A 170 6.57 -1.32 -15.84
N GLN A 171 6.98 -0.05 -15.76
CA GLN A 171 8.24 0.32 -15.14
C GLN A 171 8.14 0.27 -13.61
N LYS A 172 6.98 0.63 -13.04
CA LYS A 172 6.72 0.51 -11.60
C LYS A 172 6.82 -0.95 -11.13
N GLU A 173 6.23 -1.90 -11.86
CA GLU A 173 6.24 -3.33 -11.54
C GLU A 173 7.65 -3.90 -11.34
N SER A 174 8.64 -3.38 -12.04
CA SER A 174 10.04 -3.79 -11.89
C SER A 174 10.80 -2.96 -10.86
N LEU A 175 10.44 -1.67 -10.72
CA LEU A 175 11.21 -0.73 -9.93
C LEU A 175 10.85 -0.78 -8.43
N ILE A 176 9.57 -0.94 -8.09
CA ILE A 176 9.14 -1.00 -6.67
C ILE A 176 9.75 -2.19 -5.94
N PRO A 177 9.67 -3.45 -6.46
CA PRO A 177 10.32 -4.59 -5.82
C PRO A 177 11.83 -4.43 -5.70
N TYR A 178 12.48 -3.88 -6.74
CA TYR A 178 13.92 -3.61 -6.70
C TYR A 178 14.30 -2.64 -5.59
N LEU A 179 13.58 -1.50 -5.47
CA LEU A 179 13.82 -0.51 -4.43
C LEU A 179 13.53 -1.08 -3.04
N LYS A 180 12.42 -1.82 -2.87
CA LYS A 180 12.08 -2.51 -1.63
C LYS A 180 13.20 -3.47 -1.20
N ASN A 181 13.67 -4.33 -2.10
CA ASN A 181 14.74 -5.29 -1.82
C ASN A 181 16.07 -4.59 -1.51
N THR A 182 16.37 -3.49 -2.21
CA THR A 182 17.59 -2.70 -1.94
C THR A 182 17.53 -2.07 -0.56
N CYS A 183 16.43 -1.44 -0.20
CA CYS A 183 16.23 -0.87 1.13
C CYS A 183 16.27 -1.94 2.23
N ALA A 184 15.67 -3.12 2.00
CA ALA A 184 15.75 -4.24 2.93
C ALA A 184 17.19 -4.73 3.17
N ARG A 185 18.01 -4.85 2.10
CA ARG A 185 19.45 -5.17 2.21
C ARG A 185 20.22 -4.12 3.03
N LEU A 186 19.83 -2.86 2.90
CA LEU A 186 20.43 -1.73 3.62
C LEU A 186 19.85 -1.56 5.04
N ARG A 187 18.82 -2.33 5.40
CA ARG A 187 18.05 -2.20 6.65
C ARG A 187 17.40 -0.83 6.81
N ILE A 188 16.94 -0.25 5.71
CA ILE A 188 16.26 1.04 5.66
C ILE A 188 14.75 0.78 5.45
N PRO A 189 13.89 0.93 6.46
CA PRO A 189 12.46 0.84 6.30
C PRO A 189 11.90 1.93 5.39
N ILE A 190 10.81 1.62 4.70
CA ILE A 190 10.12 2.54 3.80
C ILE A 190 8.73 2.86 4.34
N ILE A 191 8.38 4.14 4.46
CA ILE A 191 6.98 4.59 4.54
C ILE A 191 6.61 5.12 3.16
N TYR A 192 5.65 4.45 2.50
CA TYR A 192 5.32 4.65 1.09
C TYR A 192 3.87 5.11 0.94
N VAL A 193 3.67 6.36 0.55
CA VAL A 193 2.34 6.88 0.22
C VAL A 193 2.01 6.51 -1.22
N THR A 194 0.87 5.89 -1.41
CA THR A 194 0.30 5.60 -2.74
C THR A 194 -1.21 5.61 -2.69
N HIS A 195 -1.83 5.87 -3.83
CA HIS A 195 -3.26 5.69 -4.05
C HIS A 195 -3.57 4.38 -4.81
N SER A 196 -2.54 3.63 -5.21
CA SER A 196 -2.67 2.34 -5.89
C SER A 196 -2.83 1.20 -4.90
N ILE A 197 -3.99 0.55 -4.92
CA ILE A 197 -4.23 -0.64 -4.11
C ILE A 197 -3.33 -1.79 -4.53
N ASP A 198 -3.09 -1.93 -5.83
CA ASP A 198 -2.25 -2.99 -6.37
C ASP A 198 -0.81 -2.86 -5.84
N GLU A 199 -0.28 -1.62 -5.74
CA GLU A 199 1.03 -1.39 -5.12
C GLU A 199 1.03 -1.81 -3.63
N ILE A 200 -0.05 -1.51 -2.90
CA ILE A 200 -0.18 -1.88 -1.48
C ILE A 200 -0.23 -3.40 -1.32
N LEU A 201 -1.09 -4.06 -2.10
CA LEU A 201 -1.30 -5.51 -2.01
C LEU A 201 -0.02 -6.29 -2.33
N ASN A 202 0.69 -5.86 -3.39
CA ASN A 202 1.83 -6.60 -3.90
C ASN A 202 3.13 -6.31 -3.14
N TYR A 203 3.28 -5.10 -2.60
CA TYR A 203 4.60 -4.70 -2.11
C TYR A 203 4.65 -4.32 -0.63
N SER A 204 3.51 -4.02 0.03
CA SER A 204 3.55 -3.57 1.43
C SER A 204 3.43 -4.71 2.43
N ASP A 205 4.14 -4.57 3.56
CA ASP A 205 4.12 -5.55 4.64
C ASP A 205 3.08 -5.17 5.71
N GLN A 206 2.81 -3.87 5.85
CA GLN A 206 1.88 -3.30 6.81
C GLN A 206 1.32 -1.97 6.29
N ILE A 207 0.31 -1.41 6.94
CA ILE A 207 -0.40 -0.23 6.46
C ILE A 207 -0.71 0.77 7.56
N ILE A 208 -0.56 2.05 7.23
CA ILE A 208 -1.15 3.18 7.94
C ILE A 208 -2.31 3.68 7.10
N ILE A 209 -3.51 3.72 7.67
CA ILE A 209 -4.69 4.25 7.00
C ILE A 209 -5.02 5.61 7.58
N ILE A 210 -5.14 6.61 6.69
CA ILE A 210 -5.58 7.95 7.06
C ILE A 210 -6.96 8.18 6.46
N ASN A 211 -7.96 8.26 7.32
CA ASN A 211 -9.35 8.50 6.93
C ASN A 211 -10.09 9.32 7.97
N ASP A 212 -10.96 10.23 7.54
CA ASP A 212 -11.80 11.07 8.40
C ASP A 212 -11.02 11.74 9.54
N GLY A 213 -9.83 12.27 9.23
CA GLY A 213 -8.98 12.97 10.19
C GLY A 213 -8.32 12.07 11.25
N LYS A 214 -8.28 10.75 11.03
CA LYS A 214 -7.59 9.79 11.90
C LYS A 214 -6.56 9.01 11.12
N ALA A 215 -5.40 8.75 11.75
CA ALA A 215 -4.41 7.82 11.22
C ALA A 215 -4.32 6.61 12.15
N GLU A 216 -4.44 5.43 11.57
CA GLU A 216 -4.44 4.15 12.29
C GLU A 216 -3.47 3.17 11.61
N PHE A 217 -2.73 2.42 12.42
CA PHE A 217 -1.79 1.41 11.98
C PHE A 217 -2.41 0.00 12.01
N SER A 218 -2.05 -0.84 11.05
CA SER A 218 -2.42 -2.25 11.03
C SER A 218 -1.37 -3.11 10.31
N LYS A 219 -1.13 -4.31 10.84
CA LYS A 219 -0.38 -5.37 10.14
C LYS A 219 -1.25 -6.15 9.16
N ASN A 220 -2.56 -6.17 9.36
CA ASN A 220 -3.49 -6.88 8.49
C ASN A 220 -4.02 -5.94 7.40
N ILE A 221 -3.30 -5.87 6.29
CA ILE A 221 -3.63 -5.02 5.14
C ILE A 221 -4.98 -5.40 4.55
N SER A 222 -5.21 -6.69 4.32
CA SER A 222 -6.44 -7.20 3.70
C SER A 222 -7.69 -6.81 4.50
N GLN A 223 -7.65 -7.01 5.82
CA GLN A 223 -8.75 -6.62 6.70
C GLN A 223 -8.94 -5.11 6.74
N SER A 224 -7.85 -4.36 6.80
CA SER A 224 -7.88 -2.90 6.90
C SER A 224 -8.44 -2.26 5.64
N LEU A 225 -7.98 -2.70 4.46
CA LEU A 225 -8.52 -2.22 3.18
C LEU A 225 -10.00 -2.59 2.99
N THR A 226 -10.43 -3.75 3.49
CA THR A 226 -11.84 -4.17 3.42
C THR A 226 -12.76 -3.32 4.32
N LYS A 227 -12.25 -2.85 5.47
CA LYS A 227 -13.02 -2.00 6.41
C LYS A 227 -13.16 -0.56 5.92
N VAL A 228 -12.16 -0.04 5.24
CA VAL A 228 -12.17 1.35 4.78
C VAL A 228 -13.09 1.49 3.57
N GLN A 229 -14.26 2.10 3.78
CA GLN A 229 -15.17 2.50 2.72
C GLN A 229 -14.63 3.76 2.04
N ILE A 230 -13.70 3.59 1.09
CA ILE A 230 -13.18 4.72 0.32
C ILE A 230 -14.11 4.90 -0.90
N PRO A 231 -14.77 6.06 -1.06
CA PRO A 231 -15.67 6.32 -2.20
C PRO A 231 -15.02 6.09 -3.56
N TYR A 232 -13.72 6.27 -3.65
CA TYR A 232 -12.92 6.06 -4.87
C TYR A 232 -12.82 4.57 -5.25
N LEU A 233 -12.80 3.66 -4.27
CA LEU A 233 -12.83 2.21 -4.49
C LEU A 233 -14.20 1.74 -4.95
N ASN A 234 -15.25 2.45 -4.58
CA ASN A 234 -16.64 2.09 -4.85
C ASN A 234 -17.06 2.37 -6.31
N ARG A 235 -16.27 3.09 -7.12
CA ARG A 235 -16.58 3.28 -8.56
C ARG A 235 -16.52 2.00 -9.39
N LYS A 236 -15.81 0.96 -8.89
CA LYS A 236 -15.74 -0.40 -9.49
C LYS A 236 -16.34 -1.49 -8.60
N GLY A 237 -17.27 -1.15 -7.71
CA GLY A 237 -17.83 -2.08 -6.71
C GLY A 237 -16.98 -2.19 -5.44
N ILE A 238 -17.58 -2.70 -4.38
CA ILE A 238 -16.92 -2.96 -3.10
C ILE A 238 -15.93 -4.12 -3.30
N SER A 239 -14.68 -3.91 -2.87
CA SER A 239 -13.64 -4.94 -2.95
C SER A 239 -13.49 -5.64 -1.60
N VAL A 240 -13.22 -6.94 -1.65
CA VAL A 240 -12.73 -7.72 -0.52
C VAL A 240 -11.32 -8.20 -0.86
N PHE A 241 -10.42 -8.13 0.12
CA PHE A 241 -9.05 -8.55 -0.02
C PHE A 241 -8.81 -9.76 0.86
N LEU A 242 -8.21 -10.81 0.29
CA LEU A 242 -7.93 -12.06 0.98
C LEU A 242 -6.43 -12.35 0.90
N ASP A 243 -5.84 -12.77 2.01
CA ASP A 243 -4.52 -13.36 2.01
C ASP A 243 -4.60 -14.74 1.37
N ALA A 244 -3.64 -15.03 0.49
CA ALA A 244 -3.60 -16.23 -0.32
C ALA A 244 -2.22 -16.90 -0.27
N LYS A 245 -2.19 -18.22 -0.42
CA LYS A 245 -0.96 -19.02 -0.56
C LYS A 245 -1.08 -19.91 -1.80
N VAL A 246 -0.06 -19.92 -2.65
CA VAL A 246 -0.02 -20.82 -3.82
C VAL A 246 0.11 -22.27 -3.34
N ILE A 247 -0.81 -23.11 -3.79
CA ILE A 247 -0.80 -24.56 -3.52
C ILE A 247 -0.23 -25.33 -4.70
N ARG A 248 -0.64 -24.97 -5.92
CA ARG A 248 -0.25 -25.68 -7.13
C ARG A 248 -0.46 -24.81 -8.36
N ASN A 249 0.46 -24.88 -9.29
CA ASN A 249 0.30 -24.36 -10.66
C ASN A 249 -0.13 -25.51 -11.58
N ASP A 250 -1.15 -25.29 -12.37
CA ASP A 250 -1.66 -26.22 -13.36
C ASP A 250 -1.41 -25.65 -14.76
N ASN A 251 -0.21 -25.94 -15.26
CA ASN A 251 0.27 -25.41 -16.54
C ASN A 251 -0.57 -25.91 -17.73
N ARG A 252 -1.26 -27.06 -17.58
CA ARG A 252 -2.12 -27.61 -18.64
C ARG A 252 -3.31 -26.70 -18.93
N TYR A 253 -3.86 -26.09 -17.90
CA TYR A 253 -5.05 -25.24 -18.01
C TYR A 253 -4.76 -23.75 -17.81
N GLY A 254 -3.49 -23.37 -17.60
CA GLY A 254 -3.11 -21.97 -17.32
C GLY A 254 -3.78 -21.41 -16.09
N ILE A 255 -3.89 -22.21 -15.01
CA ILE A 255 -4.49 -21.80 -13.73
C ILE A 255 -3.57 -22.09 -12.56
N THR A 256 -3.67 -21.24 -11.54
CA THR A 256 -3.02 -21.45 -10.25
C THR A 256 -4.08 -21.73 -9.18
N ILE A 257 -3.86 -22.78 -8.39
CA ILE A 257 -4.69 -23.10 -7.23
C ILE A 257 -4.08 -22.44 -6.00
N ILE A 258 -4.88 -21.62 -5.34
CA ILE A 258 -4.49 -20.91 -4.13
C ILE A 258 -5.38 -21.29 -2.95
N GLU A 259 -4.85 -21.21 -1.74
CA GLU A 259 -5.57 -21.37 -0.49
C GLU A 259 -5.83 -20.01 0.13
N THR A 260 -7.04 -19.78 0.57
CA THR A 260 -7.51 -18.56 1.22
C THR A 260 -8.39 -18.87 2.41
N GLY A 261 -8.77 -17.88 3.19
CA GLY A 261 -9.67 -18.06 4.33
C GLY A 261 -11.10 -18.52 3.99
N ILE A 262 -11.53 -18.43 2.71
CA ILE A 262 -12.82 -18.97 2.25
C ILE A 262 -12.70 -20.35 1.61
N GLY A 263 -11.49 -20.89 1.47
CA GLY A 263 -11.18 -22.15 0.83
C GLY A 263 -10.22 -22.02 -0.36
N ARG A 264 -10.14 -23.08 -1.17
CA ARG A 264 -9.27 -23.11 -2.35
C ARG A 264 -9.93 -22.42 -3.53
N LEU A 265 -9.20 -21.49 -4.15
CA LEU A 265 -9.61 -20.75 -5.34
C LEU A 265 -8.74 -21.15 -6.53
N SER A 266 -9.35 -21.22 -7.71
CA SER A 266 -8.65 -21.26 -9.00
C SER A 266 -8.58 -19.84 -9.55
N ILE A 267 -7.39 -19.36 -9.85
CA ILE A 267 -7.12 -18.05 -10.48
C ILE A 267 -6.40 -18.23 -11.81
N PRO A 268 -6.35 -17.24 -12.70
CA PRO A 268 -5.47 -17.30 -13.87
C PRO A 268 -4.03 -17.58 -13.45
N GLU A 269 -3.26 -18.17 -14.35
CA GLU A 269 -1.85 -18.45 -14.11
C GLU A 269 -1.10 -17.19 -13.64
N CYS A 270 -0.36 -17.32 -12.57
CA CYS A 270 0.44 -16.25 -12.00
C CYS A 270 1.91 -16.66 -11.87
N GLN A 271 2.81 -15.66 -11.80
CA GLN A 271 4.26 -15.87 -11.70
C GLN A 271 4.74 -16.23 -10.28
N PHE A 272 3.82 -16.57 -9.37
CA PHE A 272 4.16 -16.89 -7.99
C PHE A 272 4.53 -18.37 -7.84
N GLU A 273 5.54 -18.63 -7.01
CA GLU A 273 5.99 -19.99 -6.71
C GLU A 273 5.06 -20.70 -5.72
N VAL A 274 5.06 -22.03 -5.75
CA VAL A 274 4.33 -22.85 -4.77
C VAL A 274 4.82 -22.53 -3.36
N GLY A 275 3.88 -22.30 -2.44
CA GLY A 275 4.14 -21.87 -1.08
C GLY A 275 4.24 -20.36 -0.88
N GLN A 276 4.40 -19.59 -1.94
CA GLN A 276 4.45 -18.12 -1.86
C GLN A 276 3.11 -17.55 -1.38
N ARG A 277 3.18 -16.55 -0.53
CA ARG A 277 2.03 -15.81 -0.02
C ARG A 277 1.88 -14.48 -0.76
N PHE A 278 0.66 -14.12 -1.07
CA PHE A 278 0.29 -12.88 -1.73
C PHE A 278 -1.15 -12.51 -1.35
N ARG A 279 -1.70 -11.47 -1.96
CA ARG A 279 -3.07 -11.04 -1.71
C ARG A 279 -3.87 -11.05 -2.98
N VAL A 280 -5.15 -11.44 -2.87
CA VAL A 280 -6.09 -11.40 -3.98
C VAL A 280 -7.21 -10.43 -3.68
N ARG A 281 -7.70 -9.78 -4.72
CA ARG A 281 -8.84 -8.88 -4.70
C ARG A 281 -10.03 -9.53 -5.37
N ILE A 282 -11.18 -9.50 -4.71
CA ILE A 282 -12.46 -9.96 -5.24
C ILE A 282 -13.42 -8.77 -5.22
N LEU A 283 -13.97 -8.43 -6.38
CA LEU A 283 -14.99 -7.40 -6.48
C LEU A 283 -16.36 -7.98 -6.11
N SER A 284 -17.15 -7.25 -5.34
CA SER A 284 -18.51 -7.68 -4.98
C SER A 284 -19.43 -7.90 -6.18
N ASP A 285 -19.17 -7.22 -7.30
CA ASP A 285 -19.92 -7.32 -8.55
C ASP A 285 -19.62 -8.64 -9.29
N ASP A 286 -18.48 -9.28 -8.98
CA ASP A 286 -18.05 -10.55 -9.56
C ASP A 286 -18.45 -11.77 -8.71
N VAL A 287 -19.15 -11.53 -7.60
CA VAL A 287 -19.68 -12.59 -6.72
C VAL A 287 -21.16 -12.76 -6.96
N SER A 288 -21.57 -13.91 -7.47
CA SER A 288 -22.97 -14.29 -7.58
C SER A 288 -23.38 -15.23 -6.45
N ILE A 289 -24.69 -15.30 -6.18
CA ILE A 289 -25.28 -16.12 -5.11
C ILE A 289 -26.28 -17.10 -5.73
N THR A 290 -26.20 -18.38 -5.31
CA THR A 290 -27.22 -19.41 -5.65
C THR A 290 -27.65 -20.17 -4.40
N LEU A 291 -28.87 -20.66 -4.39
CA LEU A 291 -29.43 -21.44 -3.25
C LEU A 291 -28.92 -22.88 -3.26
N SER A 292 -28.52 -23.40 -4.42
CA SER A 292 -27.98 -24.74 -4.57
C SER A 292 -26.62 -24.71 -5.29
N LYS A 293 -25.80 -25.74 -5.07
CA LYS A 293 -24.53 -25.88 -5.79
C LYS A 293 -24.85 -26.23 -7.25
N SER A 294 -24.49 -25.33 -8.16
CA SER A 294 -24.59 -25.57 -9.60
C SER A 294 -23.65 -26.70 -10.01
N LYS A 295 -24.15 -27.69 -10.76
CA LYS A 295 -23.33 -28.77 -11.32
C LYS A 295 -22.88 -28.46 -12.74
N ASP A 296 -23.72 -27.76 -13.51
CA ASP A 296 -23.45 -27.41 -14.92
C ASP A 296 -23.12 -25.91 -15.03
N SER A 297 -21.90 -25.53 -14.68
CA SER A 297 -21.44 -24.15 -14.65
C SER A 297 -19.98 -24.05 -15.04
N SER A 298 -19.66 -23.01 -15.80
CA SER A 298 -18.27 -22.63 -16.08
C SER A 298 -17.55 -22.00 -14.90
N ILE A 299 -18.26 -21.77 -13.78
CA ILE A 299 -17.69 -21.20 -12.55
C ILE A 299 -17.16 -22.33 -11.68
N SER A 300 -15.86 -22.40 -11.51
CA SER A 300 -15.18 -23.42 -10.69
C SER A 300 -15.08 -23.05 -9.21
N ASN A 301 -15.03 -21.76 -8.89
CA ASN A 301 -14.94 -21.28 -7.51
C ASN A 301 -16.33 -21.14 -6.90
N ILE A 302 -16.80 -22.19 -6.22
CA ILE A 302 -18.13 -22.26 -5.59
C ILE A 302 -17.97 -22.66 -4.13
N PHE A 303 -18.40 -21.78 -3.22
CA PHE A 303 -18.23 -21.94 -1.77
C PHE A 303 -19.58 -21.94 -1.07
N LYS A 304 -19.77 -22.87 -0.13
CA LYS A 304 -20.89 -22.83 0.81
C LYS A 304 -20.60 -21.76 1.87
N VAL A 305 -21.49 -20.79 2.01
CA VAL A 305 -21.32 -19.62 2.87
C VAL A 305 -22.63 -19.27 3.58
N LYS A 306 -22.57 -18.51 4.66
CA LYS A 306 -23.74 -18.01 5.38
C LYS A 306 -23.96 -16.53 5.13
N VAL A 307 -25.22 -16.13 4.99
CA VAL A 307 -25.61 -14.72 4.89
C VAL A 307 -25.48 -14.06 6.25
N LYS A 308 -24.51 -13.15 6.40
CA LYS A 308 -24.23 -12.45 7.67
C LYS A 308 -24.94 -11.11 7.78
N LYS A 309 -25.03 -10.38 6.66
CA LYS A 309 -25.65 -9.05 6.61
C LYS A 309 -26.23 -8.80 5.24
N ILE A 310 -27.39 -8.16 5.22
CA ILE A 310 -28.05 -7.64 4.01
C ILE A 310 -28.13 -6.13 4.18
N ALA A 311 -27.51 -5.36 3.30
CA ALA A 311 -27.50 -3.90 3.33
C ALA A 311 -28.00 -3.33 2.00
N THR A 312 -28.69 -2.20 2.05
CA THR A 312 -29.04 -1.44 0.85
C THR A 312 -27.85 -0.60 0.42
N ASP A 313 -27.41 -0.76 -0.82
CA ASP A 313 -26.31 0.01 -1.42
C ASP A 313 -26.86 1.23 -2.18
N SER A 314 -27.94 1.00 -2.96
CA SER A 314 -28.66 2.04 -3.69
C SER A 314 -30.12 1.67 -3.84
N LYS A 315 -30.92 2.54 -4.50
CA LYS A 315 -32.36 2.29 -4.73
C LYS A 315 -32.63 0.89 -5.31
N HIS A 316 -31.71 0.35 -6.11
CA HIS A 316 -31.92 -0.89 -6.87
C HIS A 316 -30.87 -1.99 -6.57
N MET A 317 -29.91 -1.75 -5.70
CA MET A 317 -28.83 -2.70 -5.39
C MET A 317 -28.73 -2.99 -3.90
N LYS A 318 -28.38 -4.24 -3.59
CA LYS A 318 -28.08 -4.72 -2.23
C LYS A 318 -26.68 -5.30 -2.17
N ILE A 319 -26.04 -5.13 -1.01
CA ILE A 319 -24.78 -5.77 -0.67
C ILE A 319 -25.07 -6.85 0.36
N ILE A 320 -24.71 -8.07 0.00
CA ILE A 320 -24.84 -9.24 0.86
C ILE A 320 -23.46 -9.58 1.39
N THR A 321 -23.28 -9.50 2.70
CA THR A 321 -22.07 -10.00 3.35
C THR A 321 -22.24 -11.49 3.61
N LEU A 322 -21.32 -12.28 3.06
CA LEU A 322 -21.29 -13.73 3.12
C LEU A 322 -20.09 -14.14 3.97
N GLU A 323 -20.26 -15.16 4.83
CA GLU A 323 -19.25 -15.61 5.77
C GLU A 323 -18.91 -17.09 5.56
N SER A 324 -17.61 -17.41 5.54
CA SER A 324 -17.07 -18.76 5.58
C SER A 324 -15.99 -18.81 6.67
N GLY A 325 -16.26 -19.52 7.76
CA GLY A 325 -15.40 -19.49 8.95
C GLY A 325 -15.28 -18.07 9.51
N SER A 326 -14.03 -17.58 9.63
CA SER A 326 -13.74 -16.21 10.07
C SER A 326 -13.63 -15.19 8.93
N THR A 327 -13.76 -15.64 7.68
CA THR A 327 -13.54 -14.81 6.49
C THR A 327 -14.86 -14.37 5.88
N GLN A 328 -14.93 -13.10 5.52
CA GLN A 328 -16.12 -12.53 4.89
C GLN A 328 -15.80 -12.10 3.46
N ILE A 329 -16.76 -12.35 2.57
CA ILE A 329 -16.79 -11.80 1.22
C ILE A 329 -18.09 -11.03 1.01
N LYS A 330 -18.16 -10.22 -0.03
CA LYS A 330 -19.33 -9.41 -0.35
C LYS A 330 -19.82 -9.72 -1.76
N ALA A 331 -21.13 -9.85 -1.91
CA ALA A 331 -21.80 -9.95 -3.21
C ALA A 331 -22.70 -8.72 -3.38
N ARG A 332 -22.60 -8.05 -4.51
CA ARG A 332 -23.48 -6.94 -4.90
C ARG A 332 -24.47 -7.45 -5.92
N ILE A 333 -25.73 -7.50 -5.54
CA ILE A 333 -26.81 -8.05 -6.36
C ILE A 333 -27.95 -7.05 -6.49
N THR A 334 -28.79 -7.23 -7.51
CA THR A 334 -29.98 -6.40 -7.68
C THR A 334 -31.00 -6.64 -6.55
N LYS A 335 -31.81 -5.63 -6.23
CA LYS A 335 -32.94 -5.78 -5.30
C LYS A 335 -33.86 -6.92 -5.75
N LYS A 336 -34.15 -7.00 -7.04
CA LYS A 336 -34.96 -8.08 -7.66
C LYS A 336 -34.36 -9.46 -7.39
N SER A 337 -33.04 -9.64 -7.60
CA SER A 337 -32.38 -10.94 -7.31
C SER A 337 -32.46 -11.31 -5.83
N SER A 338 -32.29 -10.35 -4.93
CA SER A 338 -32.39 -10.59 -3.48
C SER A 338 -33.82 -11.01 -3.08
N GLU A 339 -34.86 -10.48 -3.74
CA GLU A 339 -36.27 -10.82 -3.50
C GLU A 339 -36.60 -12.19 -4.08
N ILE A 340 -36.16 -12.50 -5.29
CA ILE A 340 -36.35 -13.83 -5.90
C ILE A 340 -35.69 -14.93 -5.06
N LEU A 341 -34.48 -14.69 -4.60
CA LEU A 341 -33.75 -15.64 -3.75
C LEU A 341 -34.25 -15.67 -2.31
N THR A 342 -35.17 -14.79 -1.93
CA THR A 342 -35.78 -14.69 -0.57
C THR A 342 -34.75 -14.75 0.55
N LEU A 343 -33.57 -14.10 0.32
CA LEU A 343 -32.43 -14.18 1.23
C LEU A 343 -32.74 -13.63 2.62
N LYS A 344 -32.40 -14.39 3.65
CA LYS A 344 -32.54 -14.04 5.06
C LYS A 344 -31.16 -14.14 5.77
N LEU A 345 -31.06 -13.53 6.92
CA LEU A 345 -29.88 -13.67 7.78
C LEU A 345 -29.70 -15.13 8.19
N ASN A 346 -28.46 -15.60 8.19
CA ASN A 346 -27.99 -16.94 8.50
C ASN A 346 -28.39 -18.02 7.47
N ASP A 347 -29.01 -17.66 6.34
CA ASP A 347 -29.23 -18.62 5.25
C ASP A 347 -27.90 -19.19 4.76
N GLU A 348 -27.88 -20.50 4.51
CA GLU A 348 -26.79 -21.18 3.83
C GLU A 348 -26.99 -21.08 2.31
N VAL A 349 -26.05 -20.47 1.64
CA VAL A 349 -26.08 -20.24 0.18
C VAL A 349 -24.73 -20.58 -0.44
N PHE A 350 -24.66 -20.56 -1.77
CA PHE A 350 -23.42 -20.77 -2.49
C PHE A 350 -22.97 -19.45 -3.14
N ALA A 351 -21.78 -19.00 -2.78
CA ALA A 351 -21.08 -17.91 -3.45
C ALA A 351 -20.30 -18.47 -4.65
N GLN A 352 -20.44 -17.84 -5.80
CA GLN A 352 -19.79 -18.21 -7.05
C GLN A 352 -18.92 -17.06 -7.55
N ILE A 353 -17.66 -17.34 -7.86
CA ILE A 353 -16.69 -16.37 -8.31
C ILE A 353 -16.01 -16.90 -9.58
N LYS A 354 -16.06 -16.15 -10.68
CA LYS A 354 -15.36 -16.53 -11.91
C LYS A 354 -13.86 -16.49 -11.68
N THR A 355 -13.12 -17.49 -12.18
CA THR A 355 -11.64 -17.56 -12.09
C THR A 355 -10.99 -16.29 -12.62
N VAL A 356 -11.42 -15.80 -13.78
CA VAL A 356 -10.87 -14.60 -14.45
C VAL A 356 -11.23 -13.27 -13.78
N ALA A 357 -12.14 -13.28 -12.79
CA ALA A 357 -12.56 -12.08 -12.05
C ALA A 357 -11.68 -11.80 -10.82
N ILE A 358 -10.79 -12.71 -10.46
CA ILE A 358 -9.89 -12.57 -9.30
C ILE A 358 -8.60 -11.91 -9.78
N THR A 359 -8.26 -10.77 -9.17
CA THR A 359 -7.04 -10.02 -9.45
C THR A 359 -6.07 -10.08 -8.27
N TYR A 360 -4.78 -9.96 -8.53
CA TYR A 360 -3.70 -10.07 -7.54
C TYR A 360 -2.56 -9.09 -7.86
#